data_d518b4dc026cf06e65956ecf2e559df6
#
_entry.id   d518b4dc026cf06e65956ecf2e559df6
#
_cell.length_a   1.000
_cell.length_b   1.000
_cell.length_c   1.000
_cell.angle_alpha   90.00
_cell.angle_beta   90.00
_cell.angle_gamma   90.00
#
_symmetry.space_group_name_H-M   'P 1'
#
loop_
_entity.id
_entity.type
_entity.pdbx_description
1 polymer ?
#
loop_
_entity_poly.entity_id
_entity_poly.type
_entity_poly.pdbx_seq_one_letter_code
_entity_poly.pdbx_strand_id
1 'polypeptide(L)'
;MEVASSLRMQELKQALKTHPLYVELNRPEALRRFMEHHVYAVWDFMSLLTYLQTRLTCTQIPWMPVGDPEVRFLINEIVRGEESDEMPGGGYISHFELYLKAMDQAGANTSVLKDFLKQVQLGQAPETYAQLPDGVSAFLSYTFEIIRADRPHEVAAAFTWGREDLIPGMFTSMVQEMNEASAGAFSCRSLVHFPACLPRWCRK
;
A
#
# COMPACT_ATOMS: atom_id res chain seq x y z
N MET A 1 -19.00 -6.33 -23.50
CA MET A 1 -18.55 -6.75 -22.16
C MET A 1 -17.45 -5.84 -21.63
N GLU A 2 -16.46 -5.51 -22.41
CA GLU A 2 -15.29 -4.66 -22.06
C GLU A 2 -15.66 -3.25 -21.57
N VAL A 3 -16.56 -2.55 -22.25
CA VAL A 3 -17.01 -1.19 -21.89
C VAL A 3 -17.74 -1.16 -20.53
N ALA A 4 -18.60 -2.13 -20.27
CA ALA A 4 -19.33 -2.21 -18.98
C ALA A 4 -18.38 -2.51 -17.80
N SER A 5 -17.37 -3.35 -18.01
CA SER A 5 -16.32 -3.63 -17.01
C SER A 5 -15.49 -2.38 -16.72
N SER A 6 -15.14 -1.60 -17.75
CA SER A 6 -14.40 -0.33 -17.61
C SER A 6 -15.22 0.73 -16.85
N LEU A 7 -16.50 0.87 -17.13
CA LEU A 7 -17.38 1.80 -16.41
C LEU A 7 -17.51 1.42 -14.93
N ARG A 8 -17.74 0.14 -14.64
CA ARG A 8 -17.82 -0.34 -13.25
C ARG A 8 -16.53 -0.11 -12.46
N MET A 9 -15.38 -0.29 -13.10
CA MET A 9 -14.07 0.00 -12.49
C MET A 9 -13.94 1.50 -12.13
N GLN A 10 -14.35 2.38 -13.04
CA GLN A 10 -14.33 3.82 -12.82
C GLN A 10 -15.26 4.25 -11.68
N GLU A 11 -16.48 3.69 -11.62
CA GLU A 11 -17.42 3.92 -10.51
C GLU A 11 -16.82 3.51 -9.16
N LEU A 12 -16.21 2.33 -9.07
CA LEU A 12 -15.60 1.84 -7.84
C LEU A 12 -14.42 2.70 -7.42
N LYS A 13 -13.56 3.11 -8.36
CA LYS A 13 -12.46 4.04 -8.08
C LYS A 13 -12.96 5.38 -7.57
N GLN A 14 -14.00 5.93 -8.18
CA GLN A 14 -14.59 7.19 -7.74
C GLN A 14 -15.20 7.05 -6.34
N ALA A 15 -15.93 5.97 -6.08
CA ALA A 15 -16.51 5.69 -4.76
C ALA A 15 -15.43 5.58 -3.65
N LEU A 16 -14.27 5.00 -3.97
CA LEU A 16 -13.15 4.94 -3.03
C LEU A 16 -12.52 6.33 -2.81
N LYS A 17 -12.30 7.12 -3.87
CA LYS A 17 -11.70 8.46 -3.76
C LYS A 17 -12.58 9.47 -2.99
N THR A 18 -13.89 9.29 -3.02
CA THR A 18 -14.86 10.17 -2.35
C THR A 18 -15.50 9.51 -1.12
N HIS A 19 -14.85 8.50 -0.54
CA HIS A 19 -15.42 7.77 0.57
C HIS A 19 -15.57 8.67 1.81
N PRO A 20 -16.73 8.65 2.52
CA PRO A 20 -16.98 9.50 3.69
C PRO A 20 -15.95 9.38 4.82
N LEU A 21 -15.20 8.28 4.84
CA LEU A 21 -14.12 8.05 5.79
C LEU A 21 -13.11 9.23 5.83
N TYR A 22 -12.79 9.82 4.67
CA TYR A 22 -11.76 10.87 4.61
C TYR A 22 -12.16 12.12 5.39
N VAL A 23 -13.44 12.46 5.42
CA VAL A 23 -13.96 13.58 6.23
C VAL A 23 -13.75 13.34 7.73
N GLU A 24 -13.77 12.08 8.18
CA GLU A 24 -13.57 11.73 9.59
C GLU A 24 -12.09 11.74 10.01
N LEU A 25 -11.15 11.66 9.07
CA LEU A 25 -9.70 11.58 9.36
C LEU A 25 -9.09 12.90 9.88
N ASN A 26 -9.87 13.98 9.95
CA ASN A 26 -9.46 15.24 10.56
C ASN A 26 -9.26 15.17 12.09
N ARG A 27 -9.72 14.07 12.73
CA ARG A 27 -9.57 13.82 14.16
C ARG A 27 -8.40 12.87 14.43
N PRO A 28 -7.47 13.18 15.35
CA PRO A 28 -6.30 12.34 15.63
C PRO A 28 -6.64 10.88 15.96
N GLU A 29 -7.73 10.63 16.67
CA GLU A 29 -8.18 9.29 17.02
C GLU A 29 -8.64 8.50 15.80
N ALA A 30 -9.37 9.15 14.88
CA ALA A 30 -9.83 8.53 13.65
C ALA A 30 -8.64 8.23 12.72
N LEU A 31 -7.67 9.16 12.62
CA LEU A 31 -6.44 8.94 11.87
C LEU A 31 -5.65 7.74 12.41
N ARG A 32 -5.44 7.65 13.74
CA ARG A 32 -4.76 6.50 14.36
C ARG A 32 -5.46 5.19 14.03
N ARG A 33 -6.78 5.14 14.20
CA ARG A 33 -7.58 3.95 13.87
C ARG A 33 -7.50 3.60 12.37
N PHE A 34 -7.54 4.59 11.50
CA PHE A 34 -7.32 4.36 10.06
C PHE A 34 -5.94 3.73 9.81
N MET A 35 -4.87 4.30 10.37
CA MET A 35 -3.52 3.79 10.20
C MET A 35 -3.37 2.35 10.70
N GLU A 36 -4.00 2.01 11.82
CA GLU A 36 -4.00 0.65 12.40
C GLU A 36 -4.66 -0.42 11.51
N HIS A 37 -5.55 0.00 10.58
CA HIS A 37 -6.16 -0.87 9.59
C HIS A 37 -5.43 -0.80 8.23
N HIS A 38 -5.09 0.41 7.79
CA HIS A 38 -4.48 0.64 6.48
C HIS A 38 -3.06 0.07 6.37
N VAL A 39 -2.34 -0.06 7.47
CA VAL A 39 -0.98 -0.64 7.48
C VAL A 39 -0.92 -2.05 6.88
N TYR A 40 -1.99 -2.83 6.99
CA TYR A 40 -2.06 -4.15 6.35
C TYR A 40 -2.17 -4.05 4.83
N ALA A 41 -2.79 -3.00 4.30
CA ALA A 41 -2.81 -2.74 2.87
C ALA A 41 -1.43 -2.30 2.35
N VAL A 42 -0.67 -1.54 3.15
CA VAL A 42 0.73 -1.19 2.82
C VAL A 42 1.62 -2.43 2.80
N TRP A 43 1.45 -3.33 3.77
CA TRP A 43 2.17 -4.61 3.80
C TRP A 43 1.77 -5.55 2.65
N ASP A 44 0.47 -5.62 2.36
CA ASP A 44 -0.12 -6.40 1.28
C ASP A 44 0.43 -5.99 -0.10
N PHE A 45 0.56 -4.68 -0.32
CA PHE A 45 1.16 -4.12 -1.53
C PHE A 45 2.57 -4.69 -1.79
N MET A 46 3.40 -4.76 -0.75
CA MET A 46 4.74 -5.35 -0.85
C MET A 46 4.69 -6.85 -1.20
N SER A 47 3.68 -7.57 -0.72
CA SER A 47 3.49 -8.99 -1.06
C SER A 47 3.13 -9.18 -2.53
N LEU A 48 2.24 -8.35 -3.08
CA LEU A 48 1.90 -8.35 -4.52
C LEU A 48 3.12 -7.99 -5.36
N LEU A 49 3.85 -6.95 -4.99
CA LEU A 49 5.05 -6.51 -5.69
C LEU A 49 6.14 -7.59 -5.72
N THR A 50 6.39 -8.23 -4.58
CA THR A 50 7.36 -9.32 -4.45
C THR A 50 6.97 -10.51 -5.32
N TYR A 51 5.68 -10.86 -5.36
CA TYR A 51 5.18 -11.90 -6.26
C TYR A 51 5.46 -11.54 -7.73
N LEU A 52 5.12 -10.32 -8.16
CA LEU A 52 5.36 -9.86 -9.52
C LEU A 52 6.86 -9.84 -9.87
N GLN A 53 7.71 -9.39 -8.95
CA GLN A 53 9.15 -9.47 -9.14
C GLN A 53 9.61 -10.91 -9.36
N THR A 54 9.14 -11.83 -8.54
CA THR A 54 9.52 -13.24 -8.64
C THR A 54 9.06 -13.89 -9.95
N ARG A 55 7.91 -13.48 -10.50
CA ARG A 55 7.33 -14.06 -11.72
C ARG A 55 7.76 -13.37 -13.00
N LEU A 56 8.00 -12.06 -12.96
CA LEU A 56 8.27 -11.25 -14.15
C LEU A 56 9.75 -10.86 -14.31
N THR A 57 10.57 -11.17 -13.30
CA THR A 57 12.03 -10.97 -13.34
C THR A 57 12.73 -12.28 -12.93
N CYS A 58 14.06 -12.32 -12.99
CA CYS A 58 14.81 -13.46 -12.51
C CYS A 58 15.37 -13.19 -11.10
N THR A 59 14.81 -13.87 -10.10
CA THR A 59 15.29 -13.89 -8.72
C THR A 59 15.97 -15.22 -8.34
N GLN A 60 16.23 -16.10 -9.31
CA GLN A 60 16.79 -17.44 -9.11
C GLN A 60 18.27 -17.51 -9.49
N ILE A 61 18.95 -18.54 -8.99
CA ILE A 61 20.34 -18.91 -9.30
C ILE A 61 20.34 -20.27 -9.96
N PRO A 62 21.03 -20.45 -11.13
CA PRO A 62 21.78 -19.45 -11.90
C PRO A 62 20.83 -18.44 -12.59
N TRP A 63 21.33 -17.18 -12.75
CA TRP A 63 20.54 -16.13 -13.36
C TRP A 63 20.36 -16.32 -14.88
N MET A 64 19.13 -16.13 -15.34
CA MET A 64 18.77 -16.09 -16.75
C MET A 64 17.78 -14.95 -17.01
N PRO A 65 17.89 -14.22 -18.14
CA PRO A 65 16.91 -13.18 -18.44
C PRO A 65 15.51 -13.80 -18.69
N VAL A 66 14.49 -13.27 -18.02
CA VAL A 66 13.10 -13.73 -18.10
C VAL A 66 12.21 -12.60 -18.63
N GLY A 67 11.26 -12.93 -19.48
CA GLY A 67 10.21 -12.01 -19.94
C GLY A 67 10.73 -10.78 -20.71
N ASP A 68 9.87 -9.78 -20.79
CA ASP A 68 10.13 -8.54 -21.51
C ASP A 68 11.08 -7.61 -20.74
N PRO A 69 12.09 -6.98 -21.37
CA PRO A 69 13.04 -6.08 -20.72
C PRO A 69 12.38 -4.85 -20.08
N GLU A 70 11.36 -4.27 -20.71
CA GLU A 70 10.67 -3.08 -20.21
C GLU A 70 9.84 -3.42 -18.98
N VAL A 71 9.22 -4.60 -18.96
CA VAL A 71 8.50 -5.09 -17.78
C VAL A 71 9.46 -5.33 -16.62
N ARG A 72 10.64 -5.93 -16.88
CA ARG A 72 11.67 -6.10 -15.83
C ARG A 72 12.16 -4.76 -15.28
N PHE A 73 12.39 -3.80 -16.17
CA PHE A 73 12.78 -2.45 -15.76
C PHE A 73 11.73 -1.81 -14.86
N LEU A 74 10.45 -1.83 -15.27
CA LEU A 74 9.35 -1.24 -14.51
C LEU A 74 9.22 -1.87 -13.12
N ILE A 75 9.19 -3.19 -13.04
CA ILE A 75 9.07 -3.91 -11.76
C ILE A 75 10.25 -3.59 -10.83
N ASN A 76 11.48 -3.61 -11.32
CA ASN A 76 12.66 -3.32 -10.50
C ASN A 76 12.73 -1.84 -10.07
N GLU A 77 12.25 -0.90 -10.89
CA GLU A 77 12.12 0.51 -10.46
C GLU A 77 11.12 0.69 -9.33
N ILE A 78 9.96 -0.01 -9.40
CA ILE A 78 8.99 0.02 -8.32
C ILE A 78 9.59 -0.62 -7.05
N VAL A 79 10.19 -1.82 -7.17
CA VAL A 79 10.86 -2.48 -6.03
C VAL A 79 11.91 -1.58 -5.39
N ARG A 80 12.75 -0.93 -6.19
CA ARG A 80 13.76 0.00 -5.66
C ARG A 80 13.12 1.17 -4.90
N GLY A 81 12.03 1.70 -5.39
CA GLY A 81 11.32 2.80 -4.74
C GLY A 81 10.59 2.39 -3.47
N GLU A 82 10.02 1.19 -3.45
CA GLU A 82 9.19 0.73 -2.33
C GLU A 82 10.01 0.09 -1.20
N GLU A 83 11.08 -0.64 -1.56
CA GLU A 83 11.86 -1.38 -0.57
C GLU A 83 13.07 -0.61 -0.04
N SER A 84 13.56 0.38 -0.80
CA SER A 84 14.77 1.14 -0.46
C SER A 84 14.73 2.58 -0.97
N ASP A 85 13.66 3.32 -0.64
CA ASP A 85 13.56 4.74 -1.01
C ASP A 85 14.49 5.61 -0.16
N GLU A 86 14.94 6.70 -0.73
CA GLU A 86 15.86 7.64 -0.11
C GLU A 86 15.14 8.54 0.92
N MET A 87 15.61 8.52 2.16
CA MET A 87 15.05 9.38 3.21
C MET A 87 15.50 10.84 3.09
N PRO A 88 14.64 11.80 3.46
CA PRO A 88 15.08 13.15 3.74
C PRO A 88 16.14 13.15 4.86
N GLY A 89 17.36 13.58 4.55
CA GLY A 89 18.48 13.55 5.51
C GLY A 89 19.47 12.39 5.31
N GLY A 90 19.23 11.56 4.29
CA GLY A 90 20.11 10.46 3.87
C GLY A 90 19.75 9.11 4.49
N GLY A 91 20.26 8.04 3.88
CA GLY A 91 19.90 6.66 4.19
C GLY A 91 18.71 6.17 3.38
N TYR A 92 18.41 4.88 3.52
CA TYR A 92 17.35 4.20 2.80
C TYR A 92 16.38 3.52 3.76
N ILE A 93 15.12 3.39 3.32
CA ILE A 93 14.05 2.78 4.11
C ILE A 93 12.96 2.26 3.18
N SER A 94 12.29 1.17 3.52
CA SER A 94 11.09 0.76 2.80
C SER A 94 9.89 1.67 3.13
N HIS A 95 8.95 1.80 2.19
CA HIS A 95 7.72 2.54 2.45
C HIS A 95 6.91 1.93 3.62
N PHE A 96 6.95 0.61 3.78
CA PHE A 96 6.33 -0.06 4.93
C PHE A 96 6.96 0.40 6.27
N GLU A 97 8.29 0.41 6.39
CA GLU A 97 8.98 0.88 7.60
C GLU A 97 8.76 2.38 7.84
N LEU A 98 8.71 3.17 6.76
CA LEU A 98 8.38 4.60 6.85
C LEU A 98 6.96 4.80 7.38
N TYR A 99 6.01 3.97 6.94
CA TYR A 99 4.64 3.98 7.45
C TYR A 99 4.60 3.63 8.94
N LEU A 100 5.38 2.66 9.41
CA LEU A 100 5.49 2.33 10.84
C LEU A 100 6.04 3.49 11.66
N LYS A 101 7.02 4.22 11.15
CA LYS A 101 7.51 5.46 11.81
C LYS A 101 6.42 6.52 11.89
N ALA A 102 5.63 6.70 10.83
CA ALA A 102 4.50 7.63 10.85
C ALA A 102 3.42 7.20 11.86
N MET A 103 3.13 5.90 11.98
CA MET A 103 2.22 5.37 13.00
C MET A 103 2.71 5.67 14.41
N ASP A 104 4.00 5.47 14.67
CA ASP A 104 4.61 5.76 15.97
C ASP A 104 4.50 7.25 16.31
N GLN A 105 4.80 8.14 15.37
CA GLN A 105 4.65 9.60 15.52
C GLN A 105 3.21 10.03 15.78
N ALA A 106 2.24 9.36 15.13
CA ALA A 106 0.80 9.61 15.33
C ALA A 106 0.28 9.04 16.67
N GLY A 107 1.06 8.16 17.34
CA GLY A 107 0.64 7.43 18.53
C GLY A 107 -0.36 6.31 18.22
N ALA A 108 -0.33 5.73 17.01
CA ALA A 108 -1.15 4.58 16.64
C ALA A 108 -0.59 3.29 17.26
N ASN A 109 -1.47 2.34 17.56
CA ASN A 109 -1.08 1.06 18.15
C ASN A 109 -0.53 0.09 17.11
N THR A 110 0.74 -0.27 17.23
CA THR A 110 1.41 -1.24 16.32
C THR A 110 1.54 -2.65 16.92
N SER A 111 1.03 -2.91 18.12
CA SER A 111 1.25 -4.19 18.82
C SER A 111 0.62 -5.38 18.08
N VAL A 112 -0.62 -5.23 17.63
CA VAL A 112 -1.35 -6.27 16.86
C VAL A 112 -0.64 -6.57 15.54
N LEU A 113 -0.18 -5.54 14.84
CA LEU A 113 0.60 -5.71 13.61
C LEU A 113 1.92 -6.44 13.88
N LYS A 114 2.66 -6.07 14.92
CA LYS A 114 3.93 -6.74 15.25
C LYS A 114 3.75 -8.22 15.57
N ASP A 115 2.69 -8.57 16.28
CA ASP A 115 2.36 -9.97 16.54
C ASP A 115 1.93 -10.69 15.25
N PHE A 116 1.09 -10.06 14.42
CA PHE A 116 0.74 -10.55 13.09
C PHE A 116 1.99 -10.90 12.26
N LEU A 117 2.93 -9.97 12.12
CA LEU A 117 4.16 -10.20 11.36
C LEU A 117 4.98 -11.35 11.92
N LYS A 118 5.05 -11.47 13.25
CA LYS A 118 5.70 -12.59 13.90
C LYS A 118 5.04 -13.94 13.59
N GLN A 119 3.70 -13.99 13.59
CA GLN A 119 2.98 -15.22 13.25
C GLN A 119 3.18 -15.58 11.76
N VAL A 120 3.18 -14.60 10.87
CA VAL A 120 3.50 -14.81 9.45
C VAL A 120 4.93 -15.36 9.28
N GLN A 121 5.91 -14.82 10.00
CA GLN A 121 7.29 -15.34 10.00
C GLN A 121 7.38 -16.80 10.51
N LEU A 122 6.47 -17.20 11.40
CA LEU A 122 6.35 -18.57 11.89
C LEU A 122 5.57 -19.50 10.94
N GLY A 123 5.16 -18.99 9.78
CA GLY A 123 4.47 -19.76 8.73
C GLY A 123 2.96 -19.76 8.80
N GLN A 124 2.35 -18.93 9.67
CA GLN A 124 0.89 -18.77 9.66
C GLN A 124 0.46 -18.05 8.38
N ALA A 125 -0.61 -18.55 7.73
CA ALA A 125 -1.19 -17.85 6.59
C ALA A 125 -1.76 -16.49 7.03
N PRO A 126 -1.40 -15.39 6.33
CA PRO A 126 -1.70 -14.03 6.80
C PRO A 126 -3.17 -13.78 7.10
N GLU A 127 -4.05 -14.26 6.23
CA GLU A 127 -5.51 -14.09 6.34
C GLU A 127 -6.14 -14.86 7.50
N THR A 128 -5.43 -15.79 8.13
CA THR A 128 -5.95 -16.63 9.22
C THR A 128 -5.60 -16.10 10.62
N TYR A 129 -4.91 -14.97 10.71
CA TYR A 129 -4.57 -14.40 12.00
C TYR A 129 -5.81 -13.89 12.75
N ALA A 130 -6.05 -14.46 13.92
CA ALA A 130 -7.33 -14.33 14.63
C ALA A 130 -7.69 -12.91 15.14
N GLN A 131 -6.69 -12.02 15.24
CA GLN A 131 -6.90 -10.65 15.72
C GLN A 131 -7.07 -9.62 14.60
N LEU A 132 -7.14 -10.05 13.33
CA LEU A 132 -7.42 -9.15 12.23
C LEU A 132 -8.87 -8.64 12.30
N PRO A 133 -9.09 -7.34 12.07
CA PRO A 133 -10.44 -6.85 11.79
C PRO A 133 -11.03 -7.56 10.55
N ASP A 134 -12.35 -7.81 10.55
CA ASP A 134 -13.02 -8.55 9.48
C ASP A 134 -12.72 -8.01 8.08
N GLY A 135 -12.74 -6.69 7.91
CA GLY A 135 -12.42 -6.04 6.63
C GLY A 135 -10.97 -6.27 6.18
N VAL A 136 -10.01 -6.28 7.12
CA VAL A 136 -8.59 -6.58 6.84
C VAL A 136 -8.42 -8.05 6.48
N SER A 137 -9.06 -8.96 7.24
CA SER A 137 -9.02 -10.39 6.95
C SER A 137 -9.57 -10.70 5.56
N ALA A 138 -10.72 -10.14 5.18
CA ALA A 138 -11.31 -10.32 3.85
C ALA A 138 -10.40 -9.76 2.75
N PHE A 139 -9.78 -8.61 2.97
CA PHE A 139 -8.85 -7.97 2.04
C PHE A 139 -7.60 -8.84 1.80
N LEU A 140 -6.95 -9.31 2.87
CA LEU A 140 -5.80 -10.20 2.77
C LEU A 140 -6.16 -11.56 2.17
N SER A 141 -7.34 -12.11 2.51
CA SER A 141 -7.83 -13.37 1.91
C SER A 141 -7.88 -13.29 0.38
N TYR A 142 -8.44 -12.22 -0.16
CA TYR A 142 -8.48 -11.99 -1.62
C TYR A 142 -7.07 -11.94 -2.22
N THR A 143 -6.17 -11.15 -1.63
CA THR A 143 -4.80 -11.01 -2.13
C THR A 143 -4.05 -12.33 -2.14
N PHE A 144 -4.08 -13.07 -1.03
CA PHE A 144 -3.35 -14.33 -0.95
C PHE A 144 -4.04 -15.47 -1.73
N GLU A 145 -5.34 -15.38 -2.01
CA GLU A 145 -6.03 -16.26 -2.94
C GLU A 145 -5.50 -16.09 -4.38
N ILE A 146 -5.43 -14.85 -4.89
CA ILE A 146 -4.91 -14.59 -6.25
C ILE A 146 -3.42 -14.91 -6.37
N ILE A 147 -2.62 -14.67 -5.33
CA ILE A 147 -1.20 -15.08 -5.30
C ILE A 147 -1.07 -16.61 -5.38
N ARG A 148 -1.84 -17.36 -4.58
CA ARG A 148 -1.83 -18.83 -4.60
C ARG A 148 -2.36 -19.43 -5.91
N ALA A 149 -3.28 -18.74 -6.57
CA ALA A 149 -3.78 -19.16 -7.89
C ALA A 149 -2.69 -19.09 -8.98
N ASP A 150 -1.59 -18.39 -8.70
CA ASP A 150 -0.39 -18.28 -9.53
C ASP A 150 -0.68 -17.83 -10.97
N ARG A 151 -1.52 -16.81 -11.10
CA ARG A 151 -1.88 -16.19 -12.38
C ARG A 151 -1.34 -14.76 -12.44
N PRO A 152 -0.13 -14.55 -12.98
CA PRO A 152 0.56 -13.25 -12.91
C PRO A 152 -0.24 -12.07 -13.45
N HIS A 153 -1.08 -12.28 -14.47
CA HIS A 153 -1.92 -11.23 -15.05
C HIS A 153 -3.04 -10.76 -14.09
N GLU A 154 -3.57 -11.64 -13.23
CA GLU A 154 -4.56 -11.26 -12.22
C GLU A 154 -3.89 -10.51 -11.06
N VAL A 155 -2.72 -10.98 -10.63
CA VAL A 155 -1.94 -10.27 -9.61
C VAL A 155 -1.49 -8.90 -10.11
N ALA A 156 -1.04 -8.79 -11.37
CA ALA A 156 -0.70 -7.51 -12.00
C ALA A 156 -1.92 -6.56 -12.08
N ALA A 157 -3.11 -7.08 -12.41
CA ALA A 157 -4.33 -6.30 -12.43
C ALA A 157 -4.72 -5.79 -11.02
N ALA A 158 -4.64 -6.64 -10.00
CA ALA A 158 -4.91 -6.27 -8.61
C ALA A 158 -3.88 -5.24 -8.11
N PHE A 159 -2.61 -5.39 -8.46
CA PHE A 159 -1.55 -4.45 -8.14
C PHE A 159 -1.80 -3.09 -8.82
N THR A 160 -1.93 -3.05 -10.15
CA THR A 160 -2.01 -1.80 -10.91
C THR A 160 -3.31 -1.06 -10.62
N TRP A 161 -4.45 -1.71 -10.82
CA TRP A 161 -5.75 -1.03 -10.72
C TRP A 161 -6.32 -0.98 -9.31
N GLY A 162 -5.98 -1.96 -8.50
CA GLY A 162 -6.49 -2.09 -7.13
C GLY A 162 -5.61 -1.40 -6.08
N ARG A 163 -4.38 -0.98 -6.43
CA ARG A 163 -3.42 -0.35 -5.50
C ARG A 163 -2.82 0.91 -6.10
N GLU A 164 -1.91 0.77 -7.06
CA GLU A 164 -1.11 1.84 -7.64
C GLU A 164 -1.93 3.04 -8.15
N ASP A 165 -2.97 2.78 -8.92
CA ASP A 165 -3.82 3.81 -9.53
C ASP A 165 -4.79 4.47 -8.52
N LEU A 166 -5.03 3.85 -7.37
CA LEU A 166 -5.91 4.36 -6.32
C LEU A 166 -5.18 5.19 -5.27
N ILE A 167 -4.00 4.74 -4.85
CA ILE A 167 -3.25 5.27 -3.71
C ILE A 167 -3.02 6.78 -3.82
N PRO A 168 -2.52 7.35 -4.95
CA PRO A 168 -2.27 8.78 -5.05
C PRO A 168 -3.54 9.62 -4.85
N GLY A 169 -4.66 9.19 -5.45
CA GLY A 169 -5.93 9.91 -5.34
C GLY A 169 -6.52 9.87 -3.92
N MET A 170 -6.41 8.74 -3.25
CA MET A 170 -6.85 8.58 -1.86
C MET A 170 -6.07 9.50 -0.91
N PHE A 171 -4.73 9.49 -0.98
CA PHE A 171 -3.90 10.34 -0.13
C PHE A 171 -4.09 11.83 -0.44
N THR A 172 -4.26 12.22 -1.69
CA THR A 172 -4.54 13.60 -2.05
C THR A 172 -5.84 14.09 -1.42
N SER A 173 -6.92 13.30 -1.50
CA SER A 173 -8.20 13.62 -0.88
C SER A 173 -8.07 13.73 0.64
N MET A 174 -7.39 12.80 1.28
CA MET A 174 -7.15 12.81 2.73
C MET A 174 -6.38 14.06 3.18
N VAL A 175 -5.30 14.43 2.48
CA VAL A 175 -4.50 15.62 2.81
C VAL A 175 -5.29 16.90 2.60
N GLN A 176 -6.13 16.99 1.56
CA GLN A 176 -7.01 18.13 1.33
C GLN A 176 -8.00 18.32 2.47
N GLU A 177 -8.72 17.26 2.86
CA GLU A 177 -9.68 17.29 3.98
C GLU A 177 -9.00 17.68 5.31
N MET A 178 -7.83 17.12 5.59
CA MET A 178 -7.07 17.48 6.80
C MET A 178 -6.63 18.96 6.81
N ASN A 179 -6.22 19.51 5.66
CA ASN A 179 -5.82 20.92 5.54
C ASN A 179 -7.02 21.86 5.69
N GLU A 180 -8.17 21.52 5.10
CA GLU A 180 -9.40 22.31 5.22
C GLU A 180 -9.92 22.31 6.66
N ALA A 181 -9.90 21.17 7.34
CA ALA A 181 -10.29 21.07 8.74
C ALA A 181 -9.34 21.79 9.70
N SER A 182 -8.08 21.93 9.31
CA SER A 182 -7.01 22.46 10.15
C SER A 182 -6.83 23.97 10.01
N ALA A 183 -7.72 24.74 9.34
CA ALA A 183 -7.59 26.17 9.00
C ALA A 183 -6.64 26.97 9.94
N GLY A 184 -5.35 26.61 9.98
CA GLY A 184 -4.27 27.26 10.71
C GLY A 184 -3.59 26.51 11.86
N ALA A 185 -3.99 25.30 12.26
CA ALA A 185 -3.45 24.60 13.44
C ALA A 185 -2.39 23.53 13.13
N PHE A 186 -2.34 22.99 11.92
CA PHE A 186 -1.31 22.05 11.50
C PHE A 186 -0.45 22.68 10.42
N SER A 187 0.78 23.06 10.77
CA SER A 187 1.78 23.37 9.78
C SER A 187 2.01 22.11 8.94
N CYS A 188 1.83 22.21 7.63
CA CYS A 188 2.10 21.17 6.64
C CYS A 188 3.51 20.54 6.77
N ARG A 189 4.39 21.11 7.61
CA ARG A 189 5.74 20.60 7.91
C ARG A 189 5.76 19.30 8.72
N SER A 190 4.75 19.00 9.53
CA SER A 190 4.70 17.76 10.32
C SER A 190 4.14 16.59 9.52
N LEU A 191 3.34 16.86 8.49
CA LEU A 191 2.77 15.87 7.57
C LEU A 191 3.51 15.80 6.22
N VAL A 192 4.49 16.65 6.00
CA VAL A 192 5.34 16.72 4.79
C VAL A 192 6.15 15.42 4.58
N HIS A 193 6.24 14.56 5.58
CA HIS A 193 6.81 13.21 5.38
C HIS A 193 5.82 12.20 4.76
N PHE A 194 4.51 12.51 4.72
CA PHE A 194 3.52 11.69 4.01
C PHE A 194 3.65 11.72 2.48
N PRO A 195 4.03 12.85 1.81
CA PRO A 195 4.35 12.82 0.38
C PRO A 195 5.58 11.96 0.03
N ALA A 196 6.42 11.61 1.01
CA ALA A 196 7.52 10.68 0.77
C ALA A 196 7.03 9.23 0.58
N CYS A 197 5.80 8.91 1.01
CA CYS A 197 5.14 7.64 0.74
C CYS A 197 4.48 7.57 -0.66
N LEU A 198 4.46 8.67 -1.41
CA LEU A 198 4.06 8.64 -2.81
C LEU A 198 5.27 8.25 -3.65
N PRO A 199 5.15 7.22 -4.49
CA PRO A 199 6.21 6.83 -5.41
C PRO A 199 6.76 8.05 -6.17
N ARG A 200 8.06 8.04 -6.44
CA ARG A 200 8.76 9.18 -7.08
C ARG A 200 8.13 9.61 -8.41
N TRP A 201 7.49 8.68 -9.11
CA TRP A 201 6.75 8.92 -10.37
C TRP A 201 5.36 9.53 -10.17
N CYS A 202 4.76 9.47 -8.97
CA CYS A 202 3.54 10.20 -8.62
C CYS A 202 3.80 11.69 -8.31
N ARG A 203 5.08 12.12 -8.24
CA ARG A 203 5.48 13.51 -7.94
C ARG A 203 5.71 14.36 -9.19
N LYS A 204 5.41 13.82 -10.37
CA LYS A 204 5.39 14.53 -11.65
C LYS A 204 3.93 14.72 -12.06
#